data_939a03d6eb3a2c4fdca64342474aeb21
#
_entry.id   939a03d6eb3a2c4fdca64342474aeb21
#
_cell.length_a   1.000
_cell.length_b   1.000
_cell.length_c   1.000
_cell.angle_alpha   90.00
_cell.angle_beta   90.00
_cell.angle_gamma   90.00
#
_symmetry.space_group_name_H-M   'P 1'
#
loop_
_entity.id
_entity.type
_entity.pdbx_description
1 polymer ?
#
loop_
_entity_poly.entity_id
_entity_poly.type
_entity_poly.pdbx_seq_one_letter_code
_entity_poly.pdbx_strand_id
1 'polypeptide(L)'
;MKERIVDQEITLIPYYPNPDVALAWYQDLDVCKQVDNIDHAYDLDLLNSMYTYLSTHGDCYYIQYRGALVGDVSLRDNAEISIVVCKEYQNLHIGRRCIVNMLALAKEKGLKEVKANIYSFNTQSQKAFEAVGFHRVSDEWYSYQIDAE
;
A
#
# COMPACT_ATOMS: atom_id res chain seq x y z
N MET A 1 0.84 -14.87 9.49
CA MET A 1 1.66 -13.65 9.34
C MET A 1 1.81 -12.95 10.69
N LYS A 2 2.93 -12.30 10.87
CA LYS A 2 3.20 -11.55 12.09
C LYS A 2 3.10 -10.06 11.82
N GLU A 3 2.84 -9.29 12.87
CA GLU A 3 2.96 -7.83 12.81
C GLU A 3 4.38 -7.44 12.41
N ARG A 4 4.49 -6.31 11.72
CA ARG A 4 5.78 -5.75 11.33
C ARG A 4 5.92 -4.37 11.94
N ILE A 5 6.98 -4.14 12.69
CA ILE A 5 7.25 -2.83 13.27
C ILE A 5 8.04 -2.03 12.24
N VAL A 6 7.44 -0.93 11.76
CA VAL A 6 8.11 -0.03 10.82
C VAL A 6 9.01 0.94 11.60
N ASP A 7 8.45 1.60 12.59
CA ASP A 7 9.17 2.52 13.49
C ASP A 7 8.36 2.72 14.77
N GLN A 8 8.70 3.74 15.57
CA GLN A 8 8.02 4.02 16.84
C GLN A 8 6.55 4.43 16.64
N GLU A 9 6.19 4.91 15.47
CA GLU A 9 4.85 5.41 15.19
C GLU A 9 4.00 4.44 14.39
N ILE A 10 4.62 3.54 13.62
CA ILE A 10 3.92 2.71 12.63
C ILE A 10 4.17 1.24 12.88
N THR A 11 3.07 0.46 12.98
CA THR A 11 3.09 -1.00 13.00
C THR A 11 2.18 -1.49 11.88
N LEU A 12 2.60 -2.52 11.16
CA LEU A 12 1.79 -3.17 10.14
C LEU A 12 1.10 -4.38 10.78
N ILE A 13 -0.23 -4.36 10.75
CA ILE A 13 -1.07 -5.40 11.36
C ILE A 13 -1.57 -6.32 10.26
N PRO A 14 -1.33 -7.64 10.34
CA PRO A 14 -1.85 -8.56 9.34
C PRO A 14 -3.34 -8.36 9.12
N TYR A 15 -3.77 -8.38 7.87
CA TYR A 15 -5.16 -8.12 7.52
C TYR A 15 -6.12 -9.06 8.26
N TYR A 16 -7.21 -8.48 8.74
CA TYR A 16 -8.39 -9.18 9.23
C TYR A 16 -9.62 -8.34 8.83
N PRO A 17 -10.80 -8.96 8.66
CA PRO A 17 -11.98 -8.18 8.29
C PRO A 17 -12.32 -7.13 9.34
N ASN A 18 -12.29 -5.86 8.95
CA ASN A 18 -12.66 -4.73 9.81
C ASN A 18 -13.30 -3.63 8.96
N PRO A 19 -14.45 -3.92 8.31
CA PRO A 19 -15.08 -2.97 7.41
C PRO A 19 -15.59 -1.71 8.12
N ASP A 20 -15.89 -1.79 9.40
CA ASP A 20 -16.37 -0.62 10.17
C ASP A 20 -15.34 0.51 10.16
N VAL A 21 -14.06 0.19 10.07
CA VAL A 21 -12.99 1.18 10.01
C VAL A 21 -12.56 1.41 8.56
N ALA A 22 -12.27 0.33 7.83
CA ALA A 22 -11.64 0.43 6.51
C ALA A 22 -12.56 1.02 5.44
N LEU A 23 -13.86 0.76 5.49
CA LEU A 23 -14.77 1.26 4.47
C LEU A 23 -14.74 2.79 4.39
N ALA A 24 -14.59 3.48 5.52
CA ALA A 24 -14.54 4.94 5.55
C ALA A 24 -13.40 5.50 4.68
N TRP A 25 -12.26 4.82 4.62
CA TRP A 25 -11.13 5.25 3.80
C TRP A 25 -11.48 5.26 2.31
N TYR A 26 -12.30 4.32 1.89
CA TYR A 26 -12.69 4.11 0.48
C TYR A 26 -14.01 4.79 0.15
N GLN A 27 -14.54 5.60 1.06
CA GLN A 27 -15.69 6.48 0.81
C GLN A 27 -15.24 7.85 0.33
N ASP A 28 -13.97 8.19 0.47
CA ASP A 28 -13.41 9.44 -0.03
C ASP A 28 -13.14 9.30 -1.54
N LEU A 29 -13.71 10.19 -2.34
CA LEU A 29 -13.61 10.12 -3.81
C LEU A 29 -12.19 10.36 -4.31
N ASP A 30 -11.41 11.20 -3.62
CA ASP A 30 -10.01 11.42 -4.00
C ASP A 30 -9.19 10.15 -3.80
N VAL A 31 -9.43 9.44 -2.69
CA VAL A 31 -8.76 8.16 -2.42
C VAL A 31 -9.16 7.13 -3.49
N CYS A 32 -10.44 7.02 -3.81
CA CYS A 32 -10.90 6.07 -4.82
C CYS A 32 -10.27 6.35 -6.19
N LYS A 33 -10.12 7.63 -6.54
CA LYS A 33 -9.47 8.01 -7.79
C LYS A 33 -7.99 7.65 -7.77
N GLN A 34 -7.29 7.89 -6.66
CA GLN A 34 -5.87 7.57 -6.51
C GLN A 34 -5.61 6.07 -6.61
N VAL A 35 -6.49 5.26 -6.02
CA VAL A 35 -6.28 3.82 -5.90
C VAL A 35 -6.74 3.06 -7.13
N ASP A 36 -7.89 3.44 -7.69
CA ASP A 36 -8.59 2.62 -8.68
C ASP A 36 -9.06 3.42 -9.90
N ASN A 37 -8.76 4.71 -9.94
CA ASN A 37 -9.18 5.62 -11.03
C ASN A 37 -10.68 5.57 -11.30
N ILE A 38 -11.47 5.54 -10.25
CA ILE A 38 -12.93 5.54 -10.33
C ILE A 38 -13.49 6.82 -9.71
N ASP A 39 -14.70 7.19 -10.09
CA ASP A 39 -15.35 8.42 -9.67
C ASP A 39 -16.48 8.21 -8.66
N HIS A 40 -16.52 7.01 -8.07
CA HIS A 40 -17.53 6.65 -7.06
C HIS A 40 -16.86 5.95 -5.88
N ALA A 41 -17.53 5.98 -4.72
CA ALA A 41 -17.01 5.36 -3.51
C ALA A 41 -17.15 3.83 -3.59
N TYR A 42 -16.30 3.13 -2.85
CA TYR A 42 -16.45 1.69 -2.67
C TYR A 42 -17.69 1.41 -1.84
N ASP A 43 -18.42 0.35 -2.19
CA ASP A 43 -19.39 -0.26 -1.29
C ASP A 43 -18.73 -1.41 -0.52
N LEU A 44 -19.50 -2.02 0.38
CA LEU A 44 -18.99 -3.11 1.21
C LEU A 44 -18.53 -4.30 0.38
N ASP A 45 -19.28 -4.65 -0.67
CA ASP A 45 -18.97 -5.80 -1.52
C ASP A 45 -17.65 -5.59 -2.25
N LEU A 46 -17.41 -4.39 -2.81
CA LEU A 46 -16.17 -4.08 -3.50
C LEU A 46 -15.00 -4.08 -2.53
N LEU A 47 -15.18 -3.52 -1.33
CA LEU A 47 -14.14 -3.52 -0.30
C LEU A 47 -13.74 -4.94 0.08
N ASN A 48 -14.71 -5.80 0.34
CA ASN A 48 -14.45 -7.19 0.71
C ASN A 48 -13.78 -7.95 -0.42
N SER A 49 -14.18 -7.72 -1.66
CA SER A 49 -13.56 -8.34 -2.83
C SER A 49 -12.09 -7.93 -2.96
N MET A 50 -11.80 -6.66 -2.76
CA MET A 50 -10.44 -6.15 -2.82
C MET A 50 -9.54 -6.81 -1.76
N TYR A 51 -9.97 -6.82 -0.51
CA TYR A 51 -9.16 -7.40 0.57
C TYR A 51 -9.03 -8.91 0.45
N THR A 52 -10.07 -9.60 -0.01
CA THR A 52 -9.97 -11.04 -0.27
C THR A 52 -8.90 -11.31 -1.32
N TYR A 53 -8.91 -10.54 -2.41
CA TYR A 53 -7.89 -10.67 -3.45
C TYR A 53 -6.48 -10.42 -2.90
N LEU A 54 -6.28 -9.28 -2.21
CA LEU A 54 -4.97 -8.89 -1.72
C LEU A 54 -4.43 -9.88 -0.67
N SER A 55 -5.29 -10.38 0.20
CA SER A 55 -4.88 -11.29 1.28
C SER A 55 -4.67 -12.74 0.81
N THR A 56 -5.30 -13.14 -0.29
CA THR A 56 -5.12 -14.48 -0.85
C THR A 56 -4.02 -14.55 -1.91
N HIS A 57 -3.63 -13.42 -2.50
CA HIS A 57 -2.59 -13.34 -3.53
C HIS A 57 -1.32 -12.64 -3.06
N GLY A 58 -1.13 -12.54 -1.76
CA GLY A 58 0.07 -11.92 -1.20
C GLY A 58 -0.09 -11.62 0.27
N ASP A 59 0.78 -10.78 0.79
CA ASP A 59 0.77 -10.33 2.18
C ASP A 59 0.07 -8.97 2.25
N CYS A 60 -1.00 -8.90 3.03
CA CYS A 60 -1.80 -7.69 3.18
C CYS A 60 -1.83 -7.27 4.65
N TYR A 61 -1.59 -5.98 4.89
CA TYR A 61 -1.53 -5.42 6.24
C TYR A 61 -2.37 -4.15 6.33
N TYR A 62 -2.95 -3.92 7.51
CA TYR A 62 -3.38 -2.57 7.88
C TYR A 62 -2.18 -1.77 8.35
N ILE A 63 -2.22 -0.47 8.12
CA ILE A 63 -1.24 0.46 8.65
C ILE A 63 -1.80 1.04 9.94
N GLN A 64 -1.14 0.77 11.07
CA GLN A 64 -1.48 1.37 12.35
C GLN A 64 -0.50 2.48 12.65
N TYR A 65 -1.01 3.70 12.78
CA TYR A 65 -0.21 4.90 13.05
C TYR A 65 -0.65 5.47 14.39
N ARG A 66 0.27 5.49 15.36
CA ARG A 66 0.01 6.00 16.72
C ARG A 66 -1.27 5.39 17.32
N GLY A 67 -1.46 4.09 17.13
CA GLY A 67 -2.59 3.36 17.68
C GLY A 67 -3.87 3.37 16.85
N ALA A 68 -3.92 4.12 15.74
CA ALA A 68 -5.10 4.19 14.87
C ALA A 68 -4.83 3.52 13.53
N LEU A 69 -5.80 2.76 13.00
CA LEU A 69 -5.70 2.21 11.67
C LEU A 69 -5.99 3.31 10.65
N VAL A 70 -5.07 3.53 9.72
CA VAL A 70 -5.12 4.67 8.80
C VAL A 70 -5.00 4.30 7.33
N GLY A 71 -4.86 3.02 7.02
CA GLY A 71 -4.72 2.57 5.64
C GLY A 71 -4.32 1.13 5.55
N ASP A 72 -3.87 0.74 4.36
CA ASP A 72 -3.40 -0.61 4.11
C ASP A 72 -2.22 -0.61 3.16
N VAL A 73 -1.43 -1.68 3.22
CA VAL A 73 -0.30 -1.90 2.32
C VAL A 73 -0.21 -3.39 2.04
N SER A 74 0.13 -3.76 0.81
CA SER A 74 0.25 -5.15 0.43
C SER A 74 1.45 -5.37 -0.49
N LEU A 75 2.00 -6.59 -0.41
CA LEU A 75 2.99 -7.10 -1.36
C LEU A 75 2.40 -8.37 -1.96
N ARG A 76 2.06 -8.31 -3.25
CA ARG A 76 1.48 -9.45 -3.95
C ARG A 76 2.53 -10.47 -4.36
N ASP A 77 2.08 -11.69 -4.63
CA ASP A 77 2.95 -12.77 -5.09
C ASP A 77 3.67 -12.46 -6.40
N ASN A 78 3.12 -11.54 -7.21
CA ASN A 78 3.75 -11.06 -8.44
C ASN A 78 4.75 -9.92 -8.21
N ALA A 79 5.11 -9.65 -6.96
CA ALA A 79 6.06 -8.61 -6.55
C ALA A 79 5.53 -7.18 -6.70
N GLU A 80 4.23 -7.00 -6.76
CA GLU A 80 3.62 -5.67 -6.85
C GLU A 80 3.24 -5.15 -5.46
N ILE A 81 3.66 -3.91 -5.15
CA ILE A 81 3.27 -3.20 -3.92
C ILE A 81 2.06 -2.33 -4.21
N SER A 82 1.07 -2.37 -3.33
CA SER A 82 -0.07 -1.45 -3.32
C SER A 82 -0.17 -0.81 -1.95
N ILE A 83 -0.51 0.48 -1.89
CA ILE A 83 -0.61 1.19 -0.62
C ILE A 83 -1.73 2.23 -0.68
N VAL A 84 -2.46 2.35 0.40
CA VAL A 84 -3.49 3.37 0.59
C VAL A 84 -3.32 3.96 1.98
N VAL A 85 -3.26 5.28 2.06
CA VAL A 85 -3.32 6.02 3.32
C VAL A 85 -4.54 6.91 3.25
N CYS A 86 -5.39 6.89 4.27
CA CYS A 86 -6.60 7.70 4.28
C CYS A 86 -6.24 9.19 4.24
N LYS A 87 -7.15 9.99 3.69
CA LYS A 87 -6.88 11.39 3.35
C LYS A 87 -6.33 12.21 4.52
N GLU A 88 -6.91 11.99 5.72
CA GLU A 88 -6.53 12.75 6.91
C GLU A 88 -5.07 12.54 7.34
N TYR A 89 -4.48 11.42 6.95
CA TYR A 89 -3.13 11.05 7.34
C TYR A 89 -2.13 11.09 6.19
N GLN A 90 -2.52 11.62 5.04
CA GLN A 90 -1.59 11.83 3.93
C GLN A 90 -0.64 12.99 4.26
N ASN A 91 0.51 13.03 3.54
CA ASN A 91 1.56 14.05 3.71
C ASN A 91 2.33 13.97 5.05
N LEU A 92 2.29 12.83 5.73
CA LEU A 92 3.06 12.56 6.95
C LEU A 92 4.20 11.58 6.70
N HIS A 93 4.49 11.29 5.44
CA HIS A 93 5.48 10.30 5.01
C HIS A 93 5.17 8.87 5.48
N ILE A 94 3.92 8.59 5.87
CA ILE A 94 3.51 7.24 6.29
C ILE A 94 3.69 6.26 5.14
N GLY A 95 3.24 6.62 3.94
CA GLY A 95 3.37 5.77 2.76
C GLY A 95 4.82 5.43 2.47
N ARG A 96 5.69 6.42 2.47
CA ARG A 96 7.13 6.24 2.23
C ARG A 96 7.74 5.23 3.20
N ARG A 97 7.44 5.38 4.48
CA ARG A 97 7.96 4.48 5.52
C ARG A 97 7.46 3.05 5.35
N CYS A 98 6.19 2.89 4.98
CA CYS A 98 5.61 1.57 4.74
C CYS A 98 6.19 0.91 3.50
N ILE A 99 6.45 1.68 2.44
CA ILE A 99 7.07 1.17 1.22
C ILE A 99 8.45 0.60 1.53
N VAL A 100 9.25 1.31 2.32
CA VAL A 100 10.57 0.83 2.75
C VAL A 100 10.45 -0.52 3.46
N ASN A 101 9.45 -0.68 4.32
CA ASN A 101 9.24 -1.95 5.02
C ASN A 101 8.81 -3.07 4.07
N MET A 102 8.02 -2.76 3.04
CA MET A 102 7.64 -3.75 2.03
C MET A 102 8.85 -4.19 1.20
N LEU A 103 9.81 -3.30 0.96
CA LEU A 103 11.07 -3.69 0.30
C LEU A 103 11.86 -4.65 1.18
N ALA A 104 11.87 -4.44 2.50
CA ALA A 104 12.50 -5.37 3.42
C ALA A 104 11.81 -6.74 3.40
N LEU A 105 10.48 -6.75 3.36
CA LEU A 105 9.71 -7.99 3.24
C LEU A 105 10.03 -8.70 1.92
N ALA A 106 10.08 -7.97 0.83
CA ALA A 106 10.41 -8.53 -0.48
C ALA A 106 11.79 -9.19 -0.47
N LYS A 107 12.76 -8.54 0.17
CA LYS A 107 14.11 -9.10 0.32
C LYS A 107 14.08 -10.38 1.15
N GLU A 108 13.34 -10.40 2.25
CA GLU A 108 13.15 -11.59 3.08
C GLU A 108 12.56 -12.75 2.28
N LYS A 109 11.69 -12.45 1.31
CA LYS A 109 11.06 -13.46 0.45
C LYS A 109 11.95 -13.88 -0.74
N GLY A 110 13.10 -13.27 -0.90
CA GLY A 110 14.03 -13.60 -1.99
C GLY A 110 13.65 -12.99 -3.33
N LEU A 111 12.80 -11.98 -3.35
CA LEU A 111 12.44 -11.30 -4.59
C LEU A 111 13.61 -10.45 -5.09
N LYS A 112 13.75 -10.35 -6.41
CA LYS A 112 14.83 -9.58 -7.04
C LYS A 112 14.38 -8.21 -7.49
N GLU A 113 13.10 -8.06 -7.75
CA GLU A 113 12.50 -6.81 -8.23
C GLU A 113 11.14 -6.63 -7.58
N VAL A 114 10.80 -5.37 -7.30
CA VAL A 114 9.47 -5.00 -6.83
C VAL A 114 8.95 -3.92 -7.76
N LYS A 115 7.67 -3.96 -8.04
CA LYS A 115 7.03 -3.01 -8.95
C LYS A 115 5.80 -2.38 -8.32
N ALA A 116 5.41 -1.24 -8.89
CA ALA A 116 4.21 -0.52 -8.47
C ALA A 116 3.53 0.05 -9.70
N ASN A 117 2.21 -0.05 -9.73
CA ASN A 117 1.39 0.60 -10.75
C ASN A 117 0.86 1.90 -10.15
N ILE A 118 1.23 3.04 -10.75
CA ILE A 118 0.86 4.35 -10.22
C ILE A 118 0.28 5.17 -11.34
N TYR A 119 -0.99 5.57 -11.21
CA TYR A 119 -1.66 6.37 -12.23
C TYR A 119 -0.92 7.69 -12.45
N SER A 120 -0.90 8.14 -13.70
CA SER A 120 -0.11 9.32 -14.11
C SER A 120 -0.50 10.61 -13.39
N PHE A 121 -1.74 10.71 -12.93
CA PHE A 121 -2.22 11.88 -12.17
C PHE A 121 -1.91 11.80 -10.67
N ASN A 122 -1.48 10.64 -10.17
CA ASN A 122 -1.24 10.44 -8.74
C ASN A 122 0.18 10.86 -8.38
N THR A 123 0.43 12.16 -8.40
CA THR A 123 1.76 12.72 -8.15
C THR A 123 2.25 12.44 -6.72
N GLN A 124 1.35 12.34 -5.76
CA GLN A 124 1.70 12.05 -4.37
C GLN A 124 2.33 10.67 -4.23
N SER A 125 1.72 9.64 -4.82
CA SER A 125 2.30 8.29 -4.84
C SER A 125 3.60 8.24 -5.63
N GLN A 126 3.66 8.91 -6.78
CA GLN A 126 4.89 8.96 -7.56
C GLN A 126 6.05 9.48 -6.72
N LYS A 127 5.84 10.57 -6.00
CA LYS A 127 6.87 11.15 -5.14
C LYS A 127 7.28 10.22 -4.01
N ALA A 128 6.30 9.54 -3.40
CA ALA A 128 6.58 8.61 -2.29
C ALA A 128 7.45 7.44 -2.77
N PHE A 129 7.10 6.82 -3.89
CA PHE A 129 7.86 5.70 -4.44
C PHE A 129 9.24 6.15 -4.97
N GLU A 130 9.31 7.29 -5.65
CA GLU A 130 10.58 7.82 -6.13
C GLU A 130 11.53 8.18 -4.99
N ALA A 131 11.00 8.72 -3.90
CA ALA A 131 11.82 9.06 -2.72
C ALA A 131 12.45 7.83 -2.09
N VAL A 132 11.84 6.66 -2.24
CA VAL A 132 12.38 5.39 -1.74
C VAL A 132 13.40 4.79 -2.71
N GLY A 133 13.37 5.18 -3.97
CA GLY A 133 14.32 4.71 -4.97
C GLY A 133 13.70 3.99 -6.15
N PHE A 134 12.38 3.95 -6.24
CA PHE A 134 11.73 3.43 -7.45
C PHE A 134 11.96 4.38 -8.62
N HIS A 135 12.02 3.83 -9.81
CA HIS A 135 12.11 4.62 -11.03
C HIS A 135 11.06 4.15 -12.04
N ARG A 136 10.60 5.07 -12.87
CA ARG A 136 9.58 4.79 -13.86
C ARG A 136 10.19 4.00 -15.02
N VAL A 137 9.55 2.88 -15.37
CA VAL A 137 10.02 2.01 -16.46
C VAL A 137 9.09 2.03 -17.68
N SER A 138 7.83 2.42 -17.50
CA SER A 138 6.86 2.64 -18.56
C SER A 138 5.78 3.58 -18.06
N ASP A 139 4.72 3.83 -18.82
CA ASP A 139 3.77 4.92 -18.55
C ASP A 139 3.29 5.02 -17.11
N GLU A 140 2.84 3.92 -16.52
CA GLU A 140 2.32 3.93 -15.16
C GLU A 140 2.99 2.86 -14.29
N TRP A 141 4.14 2.36 -14.72
CA TRP A 141 4.87 1.32 -13.99
C TRP A 141 6.18 1.84 -13.44
N TYR A 142 6.43 1.51 -12.19
CA TYR A 142 7.65 1.83 -11.46
C TYR A 142 8.29 0.54 -10.98
N SER A 143 9.60 0.54 -10.88
CA SER A 143 10.38 -0.64 -10.49
C SER A 143 11.48 -0.27 -9.50
N TYR A 144 11.79 -1.22 -8.63
CA TYR A 144 12.90 -1.13 -7.69
C TYR A 144 13.65 -2.47 -7.72
N GLN A 145 14.94 -2.42 -7.95
CA GLN A 145 15.80 -3.60 -7.96
C GLN A 145 16.32 -3.85 -6.54
N ILE A 146 16.13 -5.07 -6.05
CA ILE A 146 16.56 -5.45 -4.70
C ILE A 146 17.96 -6.06 -4.80
N ASP A 147 18.88 -5.49 -4.01
CA ASP A 147 20.25 -6.02 -3.95
C ASP A 147 20.24 -7.43 -3.35
N ALA A 148 21.08 -8.29 -3.93
CA ALA A 148 21.13 -9.71 -3.57
C ALA A 148 21.87 -9.99 -2.25
N GLU A 149 22.39 -8.97 -1.60
CA GLU A 149 23.15 -9.15 -0.36
C GLU A 149 22.28 -9.25 0.86
#